data_bdf2335a3daca6458a8fa56b8a58c834
#
_entry.id   bdf2335a3daca6458a8fa56b8a58c834
#
_cell.length_a   1.000
_cell.length_b   1.000
_cell.length_c   1.000
_cell.angle_alpha   90.00
_cell.angle_beta   90.00
_cell.angle_gamma   90.00
#
_symmetry.space_group_name_H-M   'P 1'
#
loop_
_entity.id
_entity.type
_entity.pdbx_description
1 polymer ?
#
loop_
_entity_poly.entity_id
_entity_poly.type
_entity_poly.pdbx_seq_one_letter_code
_entity_poly.pdbx_strand_id
1 'polypeptide(L)'
;MTNNKKTLIYIDGANPEDKRSWSGIPYNLVQQLKRNYDVETIWLQETKAEKLFRLTYKVFWRLLGKHNDPCFTTTYAKLKGRRVNKLLAKKKYDVVFFRGSNLAAYAKTDIPHRVYFSDACFHQMVDYYFFHLTDANIKDGNEVQRRAMQNCNVNVFASNWAMRDAVDFYHIPESTCHLGYFGASVDTAEFKKQPHDESLVNLLFVGVEWERKGGEIAVECTKLLNKKDTSRRYVLHFVGCQPPYEIKDENIKFYGFLNRNIPEQAQKMISLREQADIFILPTRAECAGIVFCESSAYGIPSITFDTGGIGDYVLNGENGYRLPMGSNPDDFANKILEVLADKGKLQYMQEKAAQMYKERMNWDALGDRFREVIG
;
A
#
# COMPACT_ATOMS: atom_id res chain seq x y z
N MET A 1 -12.13 -35.55 -13.45
CA MET A 1 -11.96 -35.42 -12.00
C MET A 1 -12.30 -33.96 -11.67
N THR A 2 -13.42 -33.72 -11.03
CA THR A 2 -13.80 -32.39 -10.54
C THR A 2 -12.79 -32.02 -9.45
N ASN A 3 -11.87 -31.13 -9.77
CA ASN A 3 -10.91 -30.59 -8.81
C ASN A 3 -11.72 -29.75 -7.81
N ASN A 4 -12.11 -30.36 -6.69
CA ASN A 4 -12.93 -29.71 -5.66
C ASN A 4 -12.01 -28.69 -4.98
N LYS A 5 -12.14 -27.40 -5.29
CA LYS A 5 -11.37 -26.34 -4.66
C LYS A 5 -11.60 -26.36 -3.14
N LYS A 6 -10.53 -26.12 -2.35
CA LYS A 6 -10.66 -25.90 -0.91
C LYS A 6 -11.60 -24.72 -0.64
N THR A 7 -12.41 -24.84 0.40
CA THR A 7 -13.34 -23.78 0.82
C THR A 7 -12.60 -22.74 1.67
N LEU A 8 -12.77 -21.46 1.34
CA LEU A 8 -12.11 -20.34 2.05
C LEU A 8 -13.15 -19.32 2.49
N ILE A 9 -13.09 -18.90 3.75
CA ILE A 9 -13.82 -17.73 4.24
C ILE A 9 -12.85 -16.54 4.38
N TYR A 10 -13.14 -15.46 3.64
CA TYR A 10 -12.43 -14.18 3.72
C TYR A 10 -13.20 -13.21 4.61
N ILE A 11 -12.56 -12.72 5.68
CA ILE A 11 -13.18 -11.82 6.66
C ILE A 11 -12.45 -10.49 6.70
N ASP A 12 -13.17 -9.40 6.41
CA ASP A 12 -12.64 -8.05 6.34
C ASP A 12 -13.56 -7.03 7.04
N GLY A 13 -12.97 -5.99 7.60
CA GLY A 13 -13.69 -4.80 8.08
C GLY A 13 -14.06 -3.81 6.99
N ALA A 14 -13.37 -3.87 5.84
CA ALA A 14 -13.68 -3.08 4.65
C ALA A 14 -14.56 -3.88 3.67
N ASN A 15 -15.28 -3.19 2.78
CA ASN A 15 -16.07 -3.86 1.75
C ASN A 15 -15.15 -4.43 0.66
N PRO A 16 -15.07 -5.76 0.48
CA PRO A 16 -14.21 -6.37 -0.53
C PRO A 16 -14.74 -6.24 -1.96
N GLU A 17 -15.96 -5.74 -2.14
CA GLU A 17 -16.53 -5.46 -3.47
C GLU A 17 -16.27 -4.01 -3.93
N ASP A 18 -15.90 -3.12 -3.02
CA ASP A 18 -15.60 -1.73 -3.35
C ASP A 18 -14.15 -1.55 -3.81
N LYS A 19 -13.95 -1.40 -5.13
CA LYS A 19 -12.64 -1.18 -5.76
C LYS A 19 -11.92 0.10 -5.28
N ARG A 20 -12.61 1.02 -4.59
CA ARG A 20 -12.01 2.25 -4.03
C ARG A 20 -11.45 2.04 -2.64
N SER A 21 -11.97 1.03 -1.92
CA SER A 21 -11.54 0.73 -0.56
C SER A 21 -10.08 0.34 -0.55
N TRP A 22 -9.27 1.09 0.22
CA TRP A 22 -7.83 0.83 0.40
C TRP A 22 -7.08 0.62 -0.93
N SER A 23 -7.22 1.54 -1.88
CA SER A 23 -6.62 1.45 -3.22
C SER A 23 -6.98 0.16 -3.98
N GLY A 24 -8.13 -0.44 -3.66
CA GLY A 24 -8.61 -1.68 -4.27
C GLY A 24 -8.00 -2.96 -3.72
N ILE A 25 -7.20 -2.89 -2.66
CA ILE A 25 -6.53 -4.07 -2.08
C ILE A 25 -7.51 -5.18 -1.69
N PRO A 26 -8.59 -4.94 -0.90
CA PRO A 26 -9.54 -6.01 -0.56
C PRO A 26 -10.17 -6.68 -1.78
N TYR A 27 -10.55 -5.89 -2.77
CA TYR A 27 -11.13 -6.40 -4.01
C TYR A 27 -10.15 -7.32 -4.75
N ASN A 28 -8.93 -6.85 -4.99
CA ASN A 28 -7.93 -7.63 -5.73
C ASN A 28 -7.51 -8.90 -4.97
N LEU A 29 -7.35 -8.84 -3.64
CA LEU A 29 -7.09 -10.03 -2.82
C LEU A 29 -8.16 -11.10 -3.02
N VAL A 30 -9.44 -10.73 -2.94
CA VAL A 30 -10.56 -11.66 -3.15
C VAL A 30 -10.55 -12.23 -4.57
N GLN A 31 -10.27 -11.42 -5.60
CA GLN A 31 -10.18 -11.95 -6.98
C GLN A 31 -9.07 -12.98 -7.11
N GLN A 32 -7.91 -12.75 -6.50
CA GLN A 32 -6.80 -13.70 -6.52
C GLN A 32 -7.10 -14.98 -5.75
N LEU A 33 -7.72 -14.88 -4.58
CA LEU A 33 -8.13 -16.05 -3.80
C LEU A 33 -9.15 -16.91 -4.57
N LYS A 34 -10.11 -16.31 -5.28
CA LYS A 34 -11.10 -17.01 -6.13
C LYS A 34 -10.49 -17.83 -7.27
N ARG A 35 -9.27 -17.53 -7.70
CA ARG A 35 -8.57 -18.35 -8.70
C ARG A 35 -8.34 -19.78 -8.19
N ASN A 36 -8.01 -19.93 -6.91
CA ASN A 36 -7.55 -21.19 -6.33
C ASN A 36 -8.54 -21.82 -5.33
N TYR A 37 -9.45 -21.03 -4.74
CA TYR A 37 -10.35 -21.43 -3.65
C TYR A 37 -11.82 -21.18 -4.02
N ASP A 38 -12.72 -21.89 -3.36
CA ASP A 38 -14.15 -21.54 -3.29
C ASP A 38 -14.31 -20.52 -2.15
N VAL A 39 -14.46 -19.24 -2.50
CA VAL A 39 -14.34 -18.11 -1.56
C VAL A 39 -15.70 -17.57 -1.16
N GLU A 40 -16.00 -17.66 0.14
CA GLU A 40 -17.07 -16.89 0.78
C GLU A 40 -16.49 -15.60 1.37
N THR A 41 -17.04 -14.45 1.02
CA THR A 41 -16.57 -13.15 1.49
C THR A 41 -17.49 -12.58 2.55
N ILE A 42 -16.93 -12.14 3.68
CA ILE A 42 -17.65 -11.53 4.79
C ILE A 42 -17.13 -10.11 5.02
N TRP A 43 -17.97 -9.15 4.71
CA TRP A 43 -17.77 -7.78 5.17
C TRP A 43 -18.32 -7.61 6.58
N LEU A 44 -17.44 -7.63 7.59
CA LEU A 44 -17.83 -7.53 8.99
C LEU A 44 -18.07 -6.06 9.39
N GLN A 45 -19.18 -5.48 8.94
CA GLN A 45 -19.59 -4.11 9.27
C GLN A 45 -19.70 -3.93 10.79
N GLU A 46 -19.52 -2.69 11.26
CA GLU A 46 -19.72 -2.35 12.67
C GLU A 46 -21.20 -2.41 13.06
N THR A 47 -21.46 -3.05 14.20
CA THR A 47 -22.77 -3.04 14.85
C THR A 47 -23.04 -1.69 15.54
N LYS A 48 -24.31 -1.45 15.91
CA LYS A 48 -24.69 -0.27 16.72
C LYS A 48 -23.90 -0.23 18.06
N ALA A 49 -23.68 -1.38 18.69
CA ALA A 49 -22.94 -1.49 19.94
C ALA A 49 -21.44 -1.14 19.75
N GLU A 50 -20.81 -1.61 18.67
CA GLU A 50 -19.43 -1.28 18.35
C GLU A 50 -19.27 0.23 18.01
N LYS A 51 -20.22 0.80 17.27
CA LYS A 51 -20.23 2.24 17.00
C LYS A 51 -20.40 3.06 18.28
N LEU A 52 -21.29 2.64 19.17
CA LEU A 52 -21.50 3.29 20.47
C LEU A 52 -20.22 3.23 21.32
N PHE A 53 -19.60 2.05 21.42
CA PHE A 53 -18.33 1.90 22.11
C PHE A 53 -17.24 2.83 21.57
N ARG A 54 -17.11 2.90 20.24
CA ARG A 54 -16.14 3.81 19.61
C ARG A 54 -16.39 5.27 19.93
N LEU A 55 -17.66 5.68 19.89
CA LEU A 55 -18.05 7.06 20.18
C LEU A 55 -17.76 7.42 21.63
N THR A 56 -18.22 6.62 22.58
CA THR A 56 -18.03 6.85 24.03
C THR A 56 -16.57 6.83 24.43
N TYR A 57 -15.78 5.90 23.85
CA TYR A 57 -14.34 5.82 24.09
C TYR A 57 -13.60 7.07 23.58
N LYS A 58 -13.90 7.53 22.36
CA LYS A 58 -13.30 8.76 21.79
C LYS A 58 -13.67 10.00 22.60
N VAL A 59 -14.93 10.13 23.02
CA VAL A 59 -15.39 11.26 23.83
C VAL A 59 -14.68 11.27 25.18
N PHE A 60 -14.61 10.13 25.87
CA PHE A 60 -13.92 9.98 27.16
C PHE A 60 -12.48 10.46 27.09
N TRP A 61 -11.69 9.96 26.13
CA TRP A 61 -10.28 10.34 26.02
C TRP A 61 -10.09 11.79 25.58
N ARG A 62 -10.99 12.32 24.74
CA ARG A 62 -10.98 13.76 24.36
C ARG A 62 -11.23 14.67 25.55
N LEU A 63 -12.14 14.30 26.46
CA LEU A 63 -12.39 15.05 27.69
C LEU A 63 -11.17 15.07 28.63
N LEU A 64 -10.32 14.06 28.53
CA LEU A 64 -9.03 14.00 29.26
C LEU A 64 -7.88 14.68 28.51
N GLY A 65 -8.15 15.38 27.40
CA GLY A 65 -7.12 16.02 26.57
C GLY A 65 -6.18 15.05 25.85
N LYS A 66 -6.61 13.77 25.68
CA LYS A 66 -5.80 12.71 25.07
C LYS A 66 -6.45 12.19 23.79
N HIS A 67 -5.62 11.64 22.91
CA HIS A 67 -6.05 11.03 21.66
C HIS A 67 -5.82 9.51 21.71
N ASN A 68 -6.91 8.73 21.59
CA ASN A 68 -6.84 7.27 21.52
C ASN A 68 -7.78 6.76 20.45
N ASP A 69 -7.38 5.71 19.73
CA ASP A 69 -8.26 5.04 18.79
C ASP A 69 -8.83 3.75 19.43
N PRO A 70 -10.15 3.66 19.57
CA PRO A 70 -10.82 2.46 20.10
C PRO A 70 -10.58 1.20 19.27
N CYS A 71 -10.28 1.32 17.98
CA CYS A 71 -10.03 0.19 17.08
C CYS A 71 -8.77 -0.61 17.49
N PHE A 72 -7.84 0.01 18.22
CA PHE A 72 -6.64 -0.63 18.72
C PHE A 72 -6.78 -1.22 20.12
N THR A 73 -7.99 -1.23 20.69
CA THR A 73 -8.21 -1.76 22.06
C THR A 73 -8.50 -3.26 22.04
N THR A 74 -8.02 -3.96 23.08
CA THR A 74 -8.35 -5.37 23.31
C THR A 74 -9.85 -5.58 23.49
N THR A 75 -10.58 -4.60 24.05
CA THR A 75 -12.04 -4.63 24.20
C THR A 75 -12.74 -4.68 22.84
N TYR A 76 -12.35 -3.80 21.92
CA TYR A 76 -12.93 -3.78 20.56
C TYR A 76 -12.61 -5.08 19.81
N ALA A 77 -11.37 -5.57 19.89
CA ALA A 77 -10.99 -6.83 19.27
C ALA A 77 -11.77 -8.03 19.85
N LYS A 78 -12.06 -8.05 21.17
CA LYS A 78 -12.93 -9.09 21.76
C LYS A 78 -14.37 -9.01 21.24
N LEU A 79 -14.93 -7.81 21.03
CA LEU A 79 -16.28 -7.66 20.43
C LEU A 79 -16.30 -8.22 19.00
N LYS A 80 -15.29 -7.87 18.18
CA LYS A 80 -15.14 -8.43 16.83
C LYS A 80 -14.96 -9.94 16.86
N GLY A 81 -14.07 -10.45 17.71
CA GLY A 81 -13.79 -11.88 17.86
C GLY A 81 -15.04 -12.72 18.22
N ARG A 82 -15.94 -12.21 19.09
CA ARG A 82 -17.21 -12.89 19.39
C ARG A 82 -18.09 -13.07 18.14
N ARG A 83 -18.11 -12.09 17.26
CA ARG A 83 -18.88 -12.15 16.01
C ARG A 83 -18.23 -13.07 14.99
N VAL A 84 -16.91 -12.99 14.85
CA VAL A 84 -16.11 -13.89 14.01
C VAL A 84 -16.37 -15.35 14.44
N ASN A 85 -16.29 -15.63 15.74
CA ASN A 85 -16.54 -16.99 16.27
C ASN A 85 -17.94 -17.52 15.94
N LYS A 86 -18.97 -16.66 16.00
CA LYS A 86 -20.34 -17.04 15.59
C LYS A 86 -20.45 -17.31 14.09
N LEU A 87 -19.66 -16.65 13.26
CA LEU A 87 -19.63 -16.91 11.81
C LEU A 87 -18.93 -18.24 11.53
N LEU A 88 -17.75 -18.45 12.11
CA LEU A 88 -16.94 -19.64 11.88
C LEU A 88 -17.60 -20.93 12.39
N ALA A 89 -18.47 -20.83 13.41
CA ALA A 89 -19.21 -21.96 13.94
C ALA A 89 -20.35 -22.46 13.03
N LYS A 90 -20.75 -21.71 12.00
CA LYS A 90 -21.92 -22.03 11.16
C LYS A 90 -21.63 -23.01 10.04
N LYS A 91 -20.40 -23.05 9.54
CA LYS A 91 -19.99 -23.84 8.38
C LYS A 91 -18.54 -24.27 8.53
N LYS A 92 -18.20 -25.44 7.99
CA LYS A 92 -16.80 -25.88 7.92
C LYS A 92 -16.11 -25.25 6.71
N TYR A 93 -14.89 -24.78 6.95
CA TYR A 93 -14.00 -24.26 5.92
C TYR A 93 -12.63 -24.92 6.05
N ASP A 94 -11.89 -24.98 4.94
CA ASP A 94 -10.51 -25.45 4.93
C ASP A 94 -9.54 -24.30 5.28
N VAL A 95 -9.92 -23.08 4.92
CA VAL A 95 -9.09 -21.86 5.11
C VAL A 95 -9.94 -20.74 5.70
N VAL A 96 -9.37 -20.00 6.67
CA VAL A 96 -9.88 -18.68 7.07
C VAL A 96 -8.82 -17.62 6.78
N PHE A 97 -9.21 -16.55 6.11
CA PHE A 97 -8.35 -15.45 5.75
C PHE A 97 -8.81 -14.17 6.47
N PHE A 98 -7.94 -13.62 7.32
CA PHE A 98 -8.19 -12.41 8.08
C PHE A 98 -7.40 -11.23 7.50
N ARG A 99 -8.11 -10.16 7.16
CA ARG A 99 -7.51 -8.87 6.87
C ARG A 99 -7.88 -7.88 7.98
N GLY A 100 -7.04 -7.81 8.98
CA GLY A 100 -7.18 -6.95 10.16
C GLY A 100 -6.94 -7.70 11.47
N SER A 101 -6.04 -7.14 12.28
CA SER A 101 -5.61 -7.75 13.56
C SER A 101 -6.75 -7.93 14.54
N ASN A 102 -7.70 -6.98 14.62
CA ASN A 102 -8.86 -7.04 15.50
C ASN A 102 -9.87 -8.15 15.12
N LEU A 103 -9.81 -8.70 13.91
CA LEU A 103 -10.64 -9.83 13.47
C LEU A 103 -10.01 -11.16 13.85
N ALA A 104 -8.69 -11.26 13.75
CA ALA A 104 -7.94 -12.50 14.02
C ALA A 104 -7.63 -12.70 15.51
N ALA A 105 -7.35 -11.62 16.26
CA ALA A 105 -6.79 -11.67 17.61
C ALA A 105 -7.55 -12.54 18.62
N TYR A 106 -8.87 -12.61 18.54
CA TYR A 106 -9.74 -13.39 19.42
C TYR A 106 -10.63 -14.39 18.67
N ALA A 107 -10.25 -14.71 17.44
CA ALA A 107 -10.88 -15.79 16.69
C ALA A 107 -10.54 -17.14 17.33
N LYS A 108 -11.57 -17.99 17.51
CA LYS A 108 -11.45 -19.34 18.02
C LYS A 108 -11.97 -20.29 16.95
N THR A 109 -11.10 -21.10 16.38
CA THR A 109 -11.46 -22.00 15.29
C THR A 109 -10.45 -23.14 15.16
N ASP A 110 -10.95 -24.29 14.73
CA ASP A 110 -10.15 -25.48 14.42
C ASP A 110 -9.83 -25.56 12.91
N ILE A 111 -10.10 -24.49 12.15
CA ILE A 111 -9.79 -24.43 10.72
C ILE A 111 -8.28 -24.61 10.56
N PRO A 112 -7.83 -25.56 9.71
CA PRO A 112 -6.42 -25.94 9.61
C PRO A 112 -5.52 -24.81 9.09
N HIS A 113 -6.00 -24.05 8.09
CA HIS A 113 -5.23 -22.94 7.52
C HIS A 113 -5.83 -21.60 7.97
N ARG A 114 -5.12 -20.89 8.84
CA ARG A 114 -5.50 -19.59 9.37
C ARG A 114 -4.50 -18.56 8.87
N VAL A 115 -4.96 -17.73 7.97
CA VAL A 115 -4.14 -16.75 7.26
C VAL A 115 -4.39 -15.35 7.82
N TYR A 116 -3.31 -14.66 8.15
CA TYR A 116 -3.30 -13.23 8.44
C TYR A 116 -2.54 -12.48 7.34
N PHE A 117 -3.10 -11.37 6.85
CA PHE A 117 -2.44 -10.53 5.83
C PHE A 117 -2.41 -9.07 6.28
N SER A 118 -1.22 -8.44 6.17
CA SER A 118 -1.02 -7.03 6.49
C SER A 118 0.14 -6.41 5.71
N ASP A 119 0.10 -5.09 5.54
CA ASP A 119 1.18 -4.29 4.94
C ASP A 119 2.07 -3.60 5.99
N ALA A 120 1.66 -3.61 7.26
CA ALA A 120 2.43 -3.10 8.38
C ALA A 120 2.01 -3.78 9.69
N CYS A 121 2.88 -3.79 10.68
CA CYS A 121 2.54 -4.12 12.06
C CYS A 121 2.18 -2.84 12.85
N PHE A 122 1.33 -2.98 13.87
CA PHE A 122 0.86 -1.84 14.66
C PHE A 122 2.03 -1.04 15.31
N HIS A 123 3.06 -1.74 15.81
CA HIS A 123 4.24 -1.10 16.40
C HIS A 123 4.89 -0.09 15.44
N GLN A 124 5.07 -0.46 14.18
CA GLN A 124 5.66 0.40 13.15
C GLN A 124 4.79 1.60 12.77
N MET A 125 3.48 1.52 13.04
CA MET A 125 2.53 2.58 12.71
C MET A 125 2.46 3.68 13.79
N VAL A 126 2.94 3.40 15.02
CA VAL A 126 3.02 4.38 16.11
C VAL A 126 4.02 5.47 15.72
N ASP A 127 3.64 6.74 15.82
CA ASP A 127 4.40 7.92 15.43
C ASP A 127 4.82 7.96 13.93
N TYR A 128 4.29 7.03 13.13
CA TYR A 128 4.47 6.98 11.68
C TYR A 128 3.18 7.33 10.91
N TYR A 129 2.04 6.74 11.33
CA TYR A 129 0.68 7.06 10.88
C TYR A 129 -0.27 7.36 12.05
N PHE A 130 0.02 6.78 13.24
CA PHE A 130 -0.82 6.90 14.42
C PHE A 130 -0.11 7.77 15.45
N PHE A 131 -0.43 9.07 15.46
CA PHE A 131 0.21 10.05 16.31
C PHE A 131 -0.58 10.27 17.60
N HIS A 132 0.12 10.63 18.67
CA HIS A 132 -0.44 11.05 19.96
C HIS A 132 -1.27 9.98 20.68
N LEU A 133 -1.03 8.70 20.41
CA LEU A 133 -1.63 7.61 21.18
C LEU A 133 -1.06 7.59 22.60
N THR A 134 -1.88 7.19 23.58
CA THR A 134 -1.40 6.94 24.95
C THR A 134 -0.69 5.59 25.05
N ASP A 135 0.20 5.42 26.05
CA ASP A 135 0.89 4.15 26.32
C ASP A 135 -0.09 2.98 26.50
N ALA A 136 -1.26 3.24 27.12
CA ALA A 136 -2.31 2.24 27.28
C ALA A 136 -2.89 1.78 25.92
N ASN A 137 -3.10 2.71 24.99
CA ASN A 137 -3.60 2.39 23.66
C ASN A 137 -2.51 1.70 22.82
N ILE A 138 -1.25 2.12 22.95
CA ILE A 138 -0.09 1.47 22.31
C ILE A 138 0.06 0.04 22.82
N LYS A 139 -0.01 -0.16 24.15
CA LYS A 139 0.05 -1.49 24.75
C LYS A 139 -1.06 -2.42 24.25
N ASP A 140 -2.30 -1.91 24.23
CA ASP A 140 -3.46 -2.66 23.74
C ASP A 140 -3.33 -3.01 22.25
N GLY A 141 -2.92 -2.04 21.41
CA GLY A 141 -2.73 -2.25 19.98
C GLY A 141 -1.66 -3.31 19.67
N ASN A 142 -0.53 -3.25 20.38
CA ASN A 142 0.52 -4.25 20.25
C ASN A 142 0.05 -5.64 20.70
N GLU A 143 -0.75 -5.74 21.78
CA GLU A 143 -1.31 -7.01 22.22
C GLU A 143 -2.30 -7.59 21.21
N VAL A 144 -3.16 -6.75 20.63
CA VAL A 144 -4.10 -7.17 19.56
C VAL A 144 -3.33 -7.67 18.33
N GLN A 145 -2.30 -6.94 17.91
CA GLN A 145 -1.45 -7.33 16.77
C GLN A 145 -0.76 -8.67 17.02
N ARG A 146 -0.11 -8.83 18.19
CA ARG A 146 0.58 -10.08 18.56
C ARG A 146 -0.37 -11.27 18.54
N ARG A 147 -1.53 -11.14 19.20
CA ARG A 147 -2.54 -12.20 19.23
C ARG A 147 -3.05 -12.58 17.85
N ALA A 148 -3.25 -11.61 16.98
CA ALA A 148 -3.71 -11.87 15.62
C ALA A 148 -2.73 -12.79 14.87
N MET A 149 -1.44 -12.48 14.93
CA MET A 149 -0.40 -13.26 14.26
C MET A 149 -0.18 -14.63 14.92
N GLN A 150 -0.21 -14.71 16.26
CA GLN A 150 -0.11 -15.98 16.99
C GLN A 150 -1.29 -16.92 16.73
N ASN A 151 -2.48 -16.37 16.49
CA ASN A 151 -3.67 -17.14 16.15
C ASN A 151 -3.65 -17.71 14.72
N CYS A 152 -2.79 -17.21 13.87
CA CYS A 152 -2.65 -17.64 12.49
C CYS A 152 -1.38 -18.47 12.30
N ASN A 153 -1.45 -19.50 11.48
CA ASN A 153 -0.30 -20.33 11.15
C ASN A 153 0.34 -19.96 9.79
N VAL A 154 -0.27 -19.01 9.08
CA VAL A 154 0.27 -18.38 7.87
C VAL A 154 0.11 -16.87 8.01
N ASN A 155 1.21 -16.15 8.17
CA ASN A 155 1.25 -14.69 8.27
C ASN A 155 1.91 -14.13 7.01
N VAL A 156 1.18 -13.40 6.18
CA VAL A 156 1.69 -12.85 4.92
C VAL A 156 1.80 -11.33 5.05
N PHE A 157 2.96 -10.80 4.69
CA PHE A 157 3.27 -9.39 4.78
C PHE A 157 3.62 -8.81 3.41
N ALA A 158 3.14 -7.59 3.15
CA ALA A 158 3.38 -6.93 1.87
C ALA A 158 4.82 -6.40 1.71
N SER A 159 5.64 -6.45 2.75
CA SER A 159 7.03 -6.00 2.71
C SER A 159 7.91 -6.71 3.74
N ASN A 160 9.22 -6.76 3.48
CA ASN A 160 10.22 -7.18 4.47
C ASN A 160 10.19 -6.31 5.72
N TRP A 161 9.92 -5.01 5.57
CA TRP A 161 9.78 -4.09 6.69
C TRP A 161 8.70 -4.58 7.67
N ALA A 162 7.51 -4.91 7.20
CA ALA A 162 6.44 -5.43 8.04
C ALA A 162 6.74 -6.84 8.58
N MET A 163 7.32 -7.73 7.75
CA MET A 163 7.65 -9.09 8.16
C MET A 163 8.72 -9.12 9.26
N ARG A 164 9.77 -8.29 9.15
CA ARG A 164 10.82 -8.20 10.15
C ARG A 164 10.29 -7.73 11.51
N ASP A 165 9.41 -6.74 11.54
CA ASP A 165 8.79 -6.30 12.79
C ASP A 165 7.94 -7.41 13.46
N ALA A 166 7.25 -8.23 12.67
CA ALA A 166 6.53 -9.39 13.18
C ALA A 166 7.49 -10.40 13.85
N VAL A 167 8.65 -10.64 13.27
CA VAL A 167 9.66 -11.57 13.82
C VAL A 167 10.40 -10.94 15.00
N ASP A 168 10.95 -9.73 14.82
CA ASP A 168 11.91 -9.13 15.74
C ASP A 168 11.22 -8.53 16.98
N PHE A 169 10.12 -7.79 16.79
CA PHE A 169 9.40 -7.13 17.87
C PHE A 169 8.30 -8.01 18.49
N TYR A 170 7.49 -8.69 17.65
CA TYR A 170 6.39 -9.51 18.16
C TYR A 170 6.79 -10.95 18.44
N HIS A 171 8.00 -11.37 18.07
CA HIS A 171 8.54 -12.72 18.25
C HIS A 171 7.66 -13.81 17.61
N ILE A 172 7.11 -13.51 16.44
CA ILE A 172 6.36 -14.50 15.65
C ILE A 172 7.37 -15.43 14.97
N PRO A 173 7.16 -16.76 15.01
CA PRO A 173 8.07 -17.69 14.38
C PRO A 173 8.26 -17.38 12.88
N GLU A 174 9.49 -17.18 12.43
CA GLU A 174 9.82 -16.82 11.05
C GLU A 174 9.25 -17.83 10.04
N SER A 175 9.18 -19.11 10.44
CA SER A 175 8.59 -20.19 9.64
C SER A 175 7.11 -20.00 9.30
N THR A 176 6.40 -19.14 10.03
CA THR A 176 4.99 -18.79 9.77
C THR A 176 4.83 -17.47 9.04
N CYS A 177 5.93 -16.74 8.78
CA CYS A 177 5.95 -15.44 8.15
C CYS A 177 6.38 -15.54 6.68
N HIS A 178 5.62 -14.93 5.79
CA HIS A 178 5.83 -15.02 4.35
C HIS A 178 5.70 -13.64 3.72
N LEU A 179 6.49 -13.38 2.66
CA LEU A 179 6.31 -12.19 1.83
C LEU A 179 5.25 -12.43 0.76
N GLY A 180 4.42 -11.41 0.55
CA GLY A 180 3.43 -11.39 -0.50
C GLY A 180 3.21 -9.95 -0.97
N TYR A 181 3.97 -9.51 -1.98
CA TYR A 181 3.96 -8.13 -2.47
C TYR A 181 2.63 -7.75 -3.10
N PHE A 182 2.26 -6.47 -2.96
CA PHE A 182 1.09 -5.94 -3.67
C PHE A 182 1.30 -5.93 -5.17
N GLY A 183 0.19 -5.99 -5.90
CA GLY A 183 0.14 -5.77 -7.32
C GLY A 183 -0.33 -4.36 -7.69
N ALA A 184 -0.08 -3.94 -8.92
CA ALA A 184 -0.63 -2.72 -9.45
C ALA A 184 -2.15 -2.83 -9.64
N SER A 185 -2.89 -1.80 -9.21
CA SER A 185 -4.34 -1.71 -9.45
C SER A 185 -4.63 -0.98 -10.75
N VAL A 186 -4.05 -1.44 -11.86
CA VAL A 186 -4.19 -0.86 -13.19
C VAL A 186 -4.50 -1.96 -14.20
N ASP A 187 -5.34 -1.63 -15.19
CA ASP A 187 -5.54 -2.47 -16.35
C ASP A 187 -4.36 -2.23 -17.30
N THR A 188 -3.38 -3.12 -17.29
CA THR A 188 -2.24 -3.04 -18.20
C THR A 188 -2.55 -3.78 -19.47
N ALA A 189 -2.78 -3.03 -20.56
CA ALA A 189 -2.39 -3.52 -21.86
C ALA A 189 -0.85 -3.56 -21.93
N GLU A 190 -0.24 -4.41 -22.79
CA GLU A 190 1.22 -4.44 -22.92
C GLU A 190 1.79 -3.03 -23.07
N PHE A 191 2.58 -2.59 -22.07
CA PHE A 191 3.19 -1.28 -22.09
C PHE A 191 4.16 -1.18 -23.27
N LYS A 192 3.93 -0.19 -24.13
CA LYS A 192 4.88 0.24 -25.14
C LYS A 192 5.11 1.73 -24.94
N LYS A 193 6.28 2.09 -24.40
CA LYS A 193 6.64 3.50 -24.29
C LYS A 193 6.58 4.12 -25.68
N GLN A 194 5.79 5.20 -25.82
CA GLN A 194 5.72 5.94 -27.07
C GLN A 194 7.00 6.78 -27.23
N PRO A 195 7.58 6.85 -28.44
CA PRO A 195 8.63 7.81 -28.72
C PRO A 195 8.12 9.23 -28.40
N HIS A 196 8.90 9.98 -27.66
CA HIS A 196 8.58 11.37 -27.34
C HIS A 196 9.81 12.25 -27.52
N ASP A 197 9.61 13.55 -27.52
CA ASP A 197 10.66 14.54 -27.64
C ASP A 197 11.64 14.42 -26.46
N GLU A 198 12.89 14.11 -26.73
CA GLU A 198 13.95 13.96 -25.72
C GLU A 198 14.26 15.29 -24.99
N SER A 199 13.84 16.43 -25.55
CA SER A 199 13.94 17.72 -24.90
C SER A 199 12.87 17.96 -23.84
N LEU A 200 11.84 17.06 -23.75
CA LEU A 200 10.76 17.10 -22.77
C LEU A 200 10.87 15.91 -21.80
N VAL A 201 10.93 16.20 -20.50
CA VAL A 201 10.91 15.19 -19.44
C VAL A 201 9.63 15.33 -18.62
N ASN A 202 8.81 14.30 -18.63
CA ASN A 202 7.56 14.25 -17.89
C ASN A 202 7.76 13.55 -16.54
N LEU A 203 7.62 14.31 -15.46
CA LEU A 203 7.59 13.81 -14.11
C LEU A 203 6.15 13.52 -13.71
N LEU A 204 5.87 12.38 -13.10
CA LEU A 204 4.55 12.03 -12.60
C LEU A 204 4.56 11.94 -11.08
N PHE A 205 3.61 12.62 -10.44
CA PHE A 205 3.30 12.50 -9.02
C PHE A 205 1.86 12.02 -8.84
N VAL A 206 1.64 11.01 -7.98
CA VAL A 206 0.30 10.52 -7.63
C VAL A 206 0.18 10.39 -6.11
N GLY A 207 -0.63 11.25 -5.50
CA GLY A 207 -0.82 11.24 -4.05
C GLY A 207 -1.98 12.12 -3.58
N VAL A 208 -2.62 11.76 -2.46
CA VAL A 208 -3.81 12.46 -1.94
C VAL A 208 -3.55 13.33 -0.70
N GLU A 209 -2.34 13.29 -0.15
CA GLU A 209 -1.94 14.06 1.04
C GLU A 209 -0.66 14.84 0.73
N TRP A 210 -0.79 16.17 0.64
CA TRP A 210 0.27 17.06 0.20
C TRP A 210 1.57 16.93 1.04
N GLU A 211 1.45 17.08 2.35
CA GLU A 211 2.62 17.08 3.25
C GLU A 211 3.26 15.70 3.36
N ARG A 212 2.45 14.68 3.64
CA ARG A 212 2.94 13.31 3.81
C ARG A 212 3.56 12.77 2.54
N LYS A 213 2.98 13.08 1.37
CA LYS A 213 3.46 12.60 0.07
C LYS A 213 4.57 13.46 -0.54
N GLY A 214 4.94 14.58 0.13
CA GLY A 214 6.05 15.42 -0.29
C GLY A 214 5.77 16.26 -1.53
N GLY A 215 4.53 16.75 -1.66
CA GLY A 215 4.11 17.55 -2.82
C GLY A 215 4.99 18.79 -3.03
N GLU A 216 5.38 19.48 -1.95
CA GLU A 216 6.28 20.63 -2.00
C GLU A 216 7.65 20.27 -2.58
N ILE A 217 8.22 19.14 -2.14
CA ILE A 217 9.52 18.67 -2.65
C ILE A 217 9.45 18.38 -4.15
N ALA A 218 8.38 17.73 -4.63
CA ALA A 218 8.21 17.44 -6.05
C ALA A 218 8.10 18.73 -6.89
N VAL A 219 7.37 19.72 -6.39
CA VAL A 219 7.21 21.03 -7.04
C VAL A 219 8.56 21.77 -7.12
N GLU A 220 9.24 21.95 -5.98
CA GLU A 220 10.51 22.66 -5.94
C GLU A 220 11.63 21.93 -6.71
N CYS A 221 11.66 20.59 -6.66
CA CYS A 221 12.54 19.79 -7.49
C CYS A 221 12.34 20.09 -8.99
N THR A 222 11.09 20.19 -9.46
CA THR A 222 10.79 20.48 -10.87
C THR A 222 11.27 21.88 -11.28
N LYS A 223 11.07 22.88 -10.42
CA LYS A 223 11.60 24.23 -10.66
C LYS A 223 13.14 24.24 -10.73
N LEU A 224 13.79 23.51 -9.83
CA LEU A 224 15.26 23.39 -9.82
C LEU A 224 15.79 22.68 -11.06
N LEU A 225 15.12 21.64 -11.54
CA LEU A 225 15.47 20.94 -12.78
C LEU A 225 15.44 21.89 -13.97
N ASN A 226 14.37 22.66 -14.16
CA ASN A 226 14.27 23.65 -15.24
C ASN A 226 15.31 24.79 -15.13
N LYS A 227 15.78 25.07 -13.91
CA LYS A 227 16.86 26.07 -13.71
C LYS A 227 18.25 25.50 -13.99
N LYS A 228 18.50 24.23 -13.63
CA LYS A 228 19.82 23.59 -13.72
C LYS A 228 20.14 23.07 -15.12
N ASP A 229 19.12 22.54 -15.80
CA ASP A 229 19.27 21.97 -17.15
C ASP A 229 18.35 22.69 -18.13
N THR A 230 18.94 23.62 -18.87
CA THR A 230 18.26 24.41 -19.91
C THR A 230 18.18 23.70 -21.26
N SER A 231 18.79 22.53 -21.39
CA SER A 231 18.72 21.71 -22.61
C SER A 231 17.43 20.90 -22.72
N ARG A 232 16.70 20.74 -21.57
CA ARG A 232 15.44 20.03 -21.47
C ARG A 232 14.40 20.87 -20.75
N ARG A 233 13.14 20.59 -21.05
CA ARG A 233 11.98 21.09 -20.30
C ARG A 233 11.44 19.99 -19.40
N TYR A 234 11.28 20.29 -18.11
CA TYR A 234 10.75 19.37 -17.11
C TYR A 234 9.33 19.76 -16.75
N VAL A 235 8.37 18.87 -16.95
CA VAL A 235 6.95 19.10 -16.63
C VAL A 235 6.49 18.12 -15.57
N LEU A 236 5.97 18.66 -14.46
CA LEU A 236 5.35 17.85 -13.39
C LEU A 236 3.86 17.70 -13.62
N HIS A 237 3.42 16.46 -13.81
CA HIS A 237 2.02 16.05 -13.83
C HIS A 237 1.61 15.62 -12.42
N PHE A 238 0.88 16.47 -11.72
CA PHE A 238 0.51 16.27 -10.32
C PHE A 238 -0.95 15.79 -10.22
N VAL A 239 -1.14 14.55 -9.71
CA VAL A 239 -2.46 13.91 -9.58
C VAL A 239 -2.77 13.63 -8.11
N GLY A 240 -3.98 13.93 -7.68
CA GLY A 240 -4.50 13.62 -6.35
C GLY A 240 -4.88 14.86 -5.54
N CYS A 241 -4.01 15.28 -4.61
CA CYS A 241 -4.27 16.48 -3.82
C CYS A 241 -4.01 17.78 -4.58
N GLN A 242 -4.54 18.88 -4.04
CA GLN A 242 -4.23 20.24 -4.45
C GLN A 242 -3.18 20.84 -3.49
N PRO A 243 -2.34 21.76 -3.96
CA PRO A 243 -1.44 22.48 -3.08
C PRO A 243 -2.23 23.36 -2.09
N PRO A 244 -1.73 23.59 -0.88
CA PRO A 244 -2.37 24.47 0.11
C PRO A 244 -2.22 25.96 -0.21
N TYR A 245 -1.50 26.32 -1.28
CA TYR A 245 -1.26 27.67 -1.77
C TYR A 245 -1.24 27.70 -3.30
N GLU A 246 -1.38 28.87 -3.87
CA GLU A 246 -1.33 29.05 -5.33
C GLU A 246 0.09 28.83 -5.88
N ILE A 247 0.22 28.02 -6.91
CA ILE A 247 1.47 27.77 -7.64
C ILE A 247 1.27 28.27 -9.08
N LYS A 248 2.02 29.29 -9.44
CA LYS A 248 2.04 29.89 -10.80
C LYS A 248 3.31 29.45 -11.52
N ASP A 249 3.27 28.27 -12.13
CA ASP A 249 4.36 27.73 -12.96
C ASP A 249 3.74 26.89 -14.08
N GLU A 250 4.02 27.25 -15.33
CA GLU A 250 3.48 26.57 -16.50
C GLU A 250 3.96 25.12 -16.64
N ASN A 251 5.06 24.78 -15.99
CA ASN A 251 5.63 23.42 -15.99
C ASN A 251 5.02 22.52 -14.90
N ILE A 252 4.10 23.03 -14.07
CA ILE A 252 3.45 22.25 -13.02
C ILE A 252 1.96 22.17 -13.31
N LYS A 253 1.47 20.99 -13.63
CA LYS A 253 0.09 20.73 -14.06
C LYS A 253 -0.67 19.94 -13.02
N PHE A 254 -1.63 20.56 -12.36
CA PHE A 254 -2.50 19.92 -11.36
C PHE A 254 -3.77 19.38 -12.01
N TYR A 255 -4.03 18.08 -11.83
CA TYR A 255 -5.21 17.39 -12.37
C TYR A 255 -6.28 17.12 -11.31
N GLY A 256 -5.98 17.34 -10.02
CA GLY A 256 -6.85 16.95 -8.93
C GLY A 256 -6.99 15.42 -8.81
N PHE A 257 -8.01 14.98 -8.08
CA PHE A 257 -8.28 13.57 -7.92
C PHE A 257 -8.93 12.99 -9.19
N LEU A 258 -8.29 11.97 -9.76
CA LEU A 258 -8.82 11.24 -10.91
C LEU A 258 -9.49 9.95 -10.43
N ASN A 259 -10.81 9.87 -10.62
CA ASN A 259 -11.62 8.72 -10.23
C ASN A 259 -11.58 7.64 -11.31
N ARG A 260 -11.02 6.48 -11.01
CA ARG A 260 -10.89 5.34 -11.93
C ARG A 260 -12.23 4.74 -12.38
N ASN A 261 -13.33 5.02 -11.68
CA ASN A 261 -14.66 4.56 -12.07
C ASN A 261 -15.31 5.47 -13.14
N ILE A 262 -14.67 6.58 -13.48
CA ILE A 262 -15.10 7.50 -14.55
C ILE A 262 -14.19 7.28 -15.75
N PRO A 263 -14.71 6.77 -16.88
CA PRO A 263 -13.88 6.35 -18.02
C PRO A 263 -12.90 7.42 -18.51
N GLU A 264 -13.34 8.68 -18.63
CA GLU A 264 -12.52 9.78 -19.12
C GLU A 264 -11.35 10.09 -18.14
N GLN A 265 -11.60 9.99 -16.82
CA GLN A 265 -10.58 10.21 -15.80
C GLN A 265 -9.62 9.02 -15.71
N ALA A 266 -10.14 7.80 -15.87
CA ALA A 266 -9.31 6.59 -15.97
C ALA A 266 -8.38 6.66 -17.19
N GLN A 267 -8.91 7.04 -18.37
CA GLN A 267 -8.12 7.21 -19.60
C GLN A 267 -7.08 8.32 -19.45
N LYS A 268 -7.42 9.44 -18.77
CA LYS A 268 -6.46 10.49 -18.47
C LYS A 268 -5.30 9.98 -17.61
N MET A 269 -5.57 9.17 -16.58
CA MET A 269 -4.53 8.57 -15.75
C MET A 269 -3.63 7.63 -16.55
N ILE A 270 -4.19 6.82 -17.44
CA ILE A 270 -3.43 5.96 -18.35
C ILE A 270 -2.50 6.81 -19.20
N SER A 271 -3.04 7.82 -19.90
CA SER A 271 -2.24 8.72 -20.75
C SER A 271 -1.11 9.42 -19.99
N LEU A 272 -1.34 9.85 -18.74
CA LEU A 272 -0.29 10.46 -17.91
C LEU A 272 0.83 9.47 -17.56
N ARG A 273 0.49 8.19 -17.31
CA ARG A 273 1.50 7.15 -17.07
C ARG A 273 2.28 6.79 -18.33
N GLU A 274 1.60 6.68 -19.48
CA GLU A 274 2.25 6.38 -20.77
C GLU A 274 3.28 7.43 -21.19
N GLN A 275 3.04 8.69 -20.82
CA GLN A 275 3.93 9.82 -21.14
C GLN A 275 5.05 10.03 -20.09
N ALA A 276 4.92 9.49 -18.88
CA ALA A 276 5.84 9.74 -17.79
C ALA A 276 7.20 9.08 -18.01
N ASP A 277 8.26 9.81 -17.70
CA ASP A 277 9.64 9.34 -17.74
C ASP A 277 10.14 8.90 -16.38
N ILE A 278 9.75 9.63 -15.33
CA ILE A 278 10.13 9.37 -13.95
C ILE A 278 8.90 9.59 -13.05
N PHE A 279 8.69 8.68 -12.13
CA PHE A 279 7.74 8.83 -11.04
C PHE A 279 8.44 9.43 -9.82
N ILE A 280 8.00 10.61 -9.39
CA ILE A 280 8.55 11.30 -8.23
C ILE A 280 7.54 11.31 -7.10
N LEU A 281 7.87 10.68 -5.97
CA LEU A 281 7.02 10.66 -4.78
C LEU A 281 7.87 10.74 -3.52
N PRO A 282 8.24 11.94 -3.05
CA PRO A 282 9.02 12.15 -1.84
C PRO A 282 8.20 11.86 -0.57
N THR A 283 7.60 10.67 -0.48
CA THR A 283 6.68 10.33 0.62
C THR A 283 7.42 10.12 1.92
N ARG A 284 6.92 10.73 3.00
CA ARG A 284 7.50 10.63 4.35
C ARG A 284 7.03 9.39 5.10
N ALA A 285 5.94 8.78 4.65
CA ALA A 285 5.42 7.54 5.24
C ALA A 285 4.68 6.71 4.20
N GLU A 286 5.06 5.41 4.10
CA GLU A 286 4.47 4.45 3.19
C GLU A 286 4.72 3.01 3.67
N CYS A 287 3.65 2.21 3.85
CA CYS A 287 3.79 0.84 4.34
C CYS A 287 4.32 -0.12 3.26
N ALA A 288 3.83 0.04 2.02
CA ALA A 288 4.24 -0.78 0.87
C ALA A 288 4.23 0.02 -0.43
N GLY A 289 3.21 0.87 -0.64
CA GLY A 289 3.18 1.80 -1.77
C GLY A 289 2.75 1.17 -3.10
N ILE A 290 1.47 0.85 -3.21
CA ILE A 290 0.88 0.30 -4.44
C ILE A 290 1.13 1.17 -5.68
N VAL A 291 1.34 2.48 -5.50
CA VAL A 291 1.66 3.41 -6.59
C VAL A 291 3.01 3.12 -7.25
N PHE A 292 3.96 2.50 -6.54
CA PHE A 292 5.23 2.05 -7.12
C PHE A 292 5.04 0.80 -7.99
N CYS A 293 4.09 -0.09 -7.63
CA CYS A 293 3.69 -1.18 -8.51
C CYS A 293 3.04 -0.63 -9.79
N GLU A 294 2.19 0.39 -9.64
CA GLU A 294 1.52 1.04 -10.77
C GLU A 294 2.51 1.75 -11.70
N SER A 295 3.52 2.41 -11.16
CA SER A 295 4.60 3.02 -11.96
C SER A 295 5.43 1.94 -12.66
N SER A 296 5.80 0.88 -11.96
CA SER A 296 6.55 -0.25 -12.51
C SER A 296 5.79 -0.97 -13.63
N ALA A 297 4.45 -1.03 -13.54
CA ALA A 297 3.59 -1.60 -14.59
C ALA A 297 3.70 -0.85 -15.93
N TYR A 298 4.07 0.43 -15.89
CA TYR A 298 4.32 1.26 -17.06
C TYR A 298 5.81 1.48 -17.34
N GLY A 299 6.68 0.70 -16.71
CA GLY A 299 8.13 0.84 -16.88
C GLY A 299 8.64 2.21 -16.43
N ILE A 300 8.01 2.86 -15.45
CA ILE A 300 8.40 4.19 -14.98
C ILE A 300 9.28 4.03 -13.74
N PRO A 301 10.56 4.39 -13.77
CA PRO A 301 11.43 4.36 -12.60
C PRO A 301 11.00 5.38 -11.56
N SER A 302 11.16 5.04 -10.29
CA SER A 302 10.66 5.83 -9.16
C SER A 302 11.79 6.51 -8.39
N ILE A 303 11.61 7.80 -8.03
CA ILE A 303 12.49 8.53 -7.12
C ILE A 303 11.68 8.92 -5.88
N THR A 304 12.13 8.47 -4.71
CA THR A 304 11.35 8.57 -3.46
C THR A 304 12.27 8.67 -2.25
N PHE A 305 11.71 8.86 -1.04
CA PHE A 305 12.46 8.66 0.20
C PHE A 305 12.61 7.18 0.56
N ASP A 306 13.67 6.87 1.32
CA ASP A 306 13.86 5.56 1.93
C ASP A 306 13.10 5.49 3.25
N THR A 307 11.87 4.96 3.20
CA THR A 307 11.00 4.86 4.38
C THR A 307 10.05 3.67 4.29
N GLY A 308 9.71 3.09 5.44
CA GLY A 308 8.74 1.99 5.52
C GLY A 308 9.08 0.80 4.63
N GLY A 309 8.07 0.25 3.98
CA GLY A 309 8.22 -0.92 3.10
C GLY A 309 8.62 -0.61 1.66
N ILE A 310 8.93 0.65 1.31
CA ILE A 310 9.28 1.05 -0.06
C ILE A 310 10.49 0.28 -0.59
N GLY A 311 11.41 -0.11 0.30
CA GLY A 311 12.64 -0.83 -0.06
C GLY A 311 12.43 -2.11 -0.86
N ASP A 312 11.25 -2.71 -0.76
CA ASP A 312 10.89 -3.90 -1.51
C ASP A 312 10.33 -3.60 -2.91
N TYR A 313 9.88 -2.36 -3.13
CA TYR A 313 9.20 -1.92 -4.36
C TYR A 313 10.08 -1.03 -5.24
N VAL A 314 11.02 -0.30 -4.64
CA VAL A 314 11.98 0.54 -5.34
C VAL A 314 13.40 0.12 -4.95
N LEU A 315 14.12 -0.48 -5.88
CA LEU A 315 15.50 -0.94 -5.69
C LEU A 315 16.47 0.06 -6.31
N ASN A 316 17.42 0.54 -5.49
CA ASN A 316 18.39 1.56 -5.91
C ASN A 316 19.23 1.09 -7.11
N GLY A 317 19.19 1.89 -8.18
CA GLY A 317 19.93 1.61 -9.41
C GLY A 317 19.25 0.57 -10.33
N GLU A 318 18.16 -0.08 -9.90
CA GLU A 318 17.38 -1.00 -10.72
C GLU A 318 16.13 -0.32 -11.30
N ASN A 319 15.05 -0.20 -10.53
CA ASN A 319 13.81 0.41 -10.98
C ASN A 319 13.56 1.80 -10.35
N GLY A 320 14.57 2.39 -9.73
CA GLY A 320 14.45 3.70 -9.09
C GLY A 320 15.60 4.04 -8.15
N TYR A 321 15.39 5.08 -7.35
CA TYR A 321 16.25 5.47 -6.25
C TYR A 321 15.45 5.89 -5.04
N ARG A 322 15.91 5.45 -3.87
CA ARG A 322 15.45 5.90 -2.57
C ARG A 322 16.50 6.82 -1.96
N LEU A 323 16.13 8.06 -1.71
CA LEU A 323 16.99 9.03 -1.06
C LEU A 323 16.81 8.96 0.46
N PRO A 324 17.84 9.27 1.27
CA PRO A 324 17.71 9.34 2.72
C PRO A 324 16.59 10.26 3.16
N MET A 325 15.91 9.91 4.25
CA MET A 325 14.96 10.84 4.88
C MET A 325 15.65 12.15 5.26
N GLY A 326 15.02 13.27 4.90
CA GLY A 326 15.60 14.59 5.11
C GLY A 326 16.33 15.16 3.90
N SER A 327 16.51 14.40 2.81
CA SER A 327 16.97 14.95 1.53
C SER A 327 16.06 16.09 1.07
N ASN A 328 16.64 17.13 0.52
CA ASN A 328 15.95 18.35 0.09
C ASN A 328 15.58 18.28 -1.40
N PRO A 329 14.82 19.26 -1.95
CA PRO A 329 14.46 19.27 -3.38
C PRO A 329 15.66 19.27 -4.33
N ASP A 330 16.80 19.83 -3.93
CA ASP A 330 18.03 19.85 -4.73
C ASP A 330 18.65 18.45 -4.86
N ASP A 331 18.61 17.65 -3.80
CA ASP A 331 19.07 16.25 -3.82
C ASP A 331 18.24 15.41 -4.80
N PHE A 332 16.91 15.62 -4.82
CA PHE A 332 16.02 14.97 -5.77
C PHE A 332 16.32 15.40 -7.21
N ALA A 333 16.51 16.71 -7.44
CA ALA A 333 16.85 17.24 -8.75
C ALA A 333 18.20 16.68 -9.25
N ASN A 334 19.22 16.67 -8.40
CA ASN A 334 20.54 16.13 -8.75
C ASN A 334 20.45 14.63 -9.09
N LYS A 335 19.67 13.83 -8.34
CA LYS A 335 19.48 12.41 -8.63
C LYS A 335 18.76 12.21 -9.97
N ILE A 336 17.76 13.00 -10.28
CA ILE A 336 17.08 12.95 -11.58
C ILE A 336 18.02 13.30 -12.73
N LEU A 337 18.81 14.37 -12.58
CA LEU A 337 19.83 14.76 -13.58
C LEU A 337 20.88 13.67 -13.78
N GLU A 338 21.35 13.02 -12.70
CA GLU A 338 22.28 11.88 -12.77
C GLU A 338 21.70 10.72 -13.57
N VAL A 339 20.39 10.40 -13.36
CA VAL A 339 19.71 9.33 -14.13
C VAL A 339 19.57 9.69 -15.60
N LEU A 340 19.26 10.96 -15.90
CA LEU A 340 19.02 11.45 -17.27
C LEU A 340 20.32 11.76 -18.05
N ALA A 341 21.46 11.90 -17.36
CA ALA A 341 22.75 12.11 -18.00
C ALA A 341 23.22 10.88 -18.79
N ASP A 342 22.76 9.70 -18.42
CA ASP A 342 23.06 8.43 -19.11
C ASP A 342 21.77 7.81 -19.66
N LYS A 343 21.59 7.88 -20.98
CA LYS A 343 20.42 7.30 -21.66
C LYS A 343 20.31 5.79 -21.43
N GLY A 344 21.42 5.09 -21.39
CA GLY A 344 21.45 3.65 -21.13
C GLY A 344 20.96 3.32 -19.72
N LYS A 345 21.28 4.17 -18.74
CA LYS A 345 20.82 4.00 -17.34
C LYS A 345 19.31 4.20 -17.22
N LEU A 346 18.74 5.23 -17.82
CA LEU A 346 17.30 5.44 -17.79
C LEU A 346 16.55 4.28 -18.45
N GLN A 347 16.98 3.87 -19.64
CA GLN A 347 16.39 2.73 -20.35
C GLN A 347 16.48 1.44 -19.52
N TYR A 348 17.64 1.14 -18.95
CA TYR A 348 17.82 -0.01 -18.07
C TYR A 348 16.83 0.00 -16.90
N MET A 349 16.68 1.15 -16.24
CA MET A 349 15.75 1.28 -15.12
C MET A 349 14.28 1.11 -15.54
N GLN A 350 13.91 1.57 -16.73
CA GLN A 350 12.59 1.37 -17.29
C GLN A 350 12.29 -0.10 -17.57
N GLU A 351 13.26 -0.81 -18.17
CA GLU A 351 13.16 -2.25 -18.43
C GLU A 351 13.08 -3.05 -17.11
N LYS A 352 13.89 -2.68 -16.11
CA LYS A 352 13.84 -3.29 -14.78
C LYS A 352 12.54 -3.03 -14.05
N ALA A 353 11.98 -1.84 -14.12
CA ALA A 353 10.67 -1.54 -13.56
C ALA A 353 9.59 -2.46 -14.17
N ALA A 354 9.54 -2.55 -15.49
CA ALA A 354 8.60 -3.43 -16.20
C ALA A 354 8.83 -4.91 -15.87
N GLN A 355 10.09 -5.35 -15.74
CA GLN A 355 10.45 -6.70 -15.34
C GLN A 355 9.95 -7.01 -13.92
N MET A 356 10.24 -6.14 -12.94
CA MET A 356 9.80 -6.33 -11.56
C MET A 356 8.27 -6.38 -11.42
N TYR A 357 7.55 -5.58 -12.23
CA TYR A 357 6.10 -5.69 -12.29
C TYR A 357 5.66 -7.09 -12.73
N LYS A 358 6.21 -7.61 -13.84
CA LYS A 358 5.86 -8.92 -14.37
C LYS A 358 6.17 -10.06 -13.40
N GLU A 359 7.29 -9.97 -12.69
CA GLU A 359 7.78 -11.04 -11.81
C GLU A 359 7.08 -11.06 -10.45
N ARG A 360 6.79 -9.88 -9.84
CA ARG A 360 6.36 -9.86 -8.44
C ARG A 360 5.41 -8.73 -8.03
N MET A 361 5.31 -7.62 -8.79
CA MET A 361 4.48 -6.46 -8.41
C MET A 361 3.12 -6.47 -9.08
N ASN A 362 2.56 -7.66 -9.33
CA ASN A 362 1.25 -7.86 -9.90
C ASN A 362 0.40 -8.77 -9.01
N TRP A 363 -0.91 -8.67 -9.15
CA TRP A 363 -1.83 -9.41 -8.30
C TRP A 363 -1.78 -10.92 -8.53
N ASP A 364 -1.45 -11.36 -9.74
CA ASP A 364 -1.35 -12.79 -10.05
C ASP A 364 -0.19 -13.45 -9.30
N ALA A 365 0.97 -12.78 -9.21
CA ALA A 365 2.10 -13.23 -8.41
C ALA A 365 1.74 -13.35 -6.92
N LEU A 366 0.96 -12.41 -6.38
CA LEU A 366 0.46 -12.51 -5.00
C LEU A 366 -0.52 -13.68 -4.84
N GLY A 367 -1.41 -13.90 -5.81
CA GLY A 367 -2.34 -15.03 -5.82
C GLY A 367 -1.61 -16.38 -5.86
N ASP A 368 -0.57 -16.49 -6.66
CA ASP A 368 0.28 -17.68 -6.73
C ASP A 368 1.04 -17.89 -5.41
N ARG A 369 1.51 -16.81 -4.78
CA ARG A 369 2.15 -16.88 -3.45
C ARG A 369 1.18 -17.38 -2.38
N PHE A 370 -0.08 -16.94 -2.38
CA PHE A 370 -1.09 -17.49 -1.46
C PHE A 370 -1.30 -18.99 -1.67
N ARG A 371 -1.37 -19.46 -2.93
CA ARG A 371 -1.49 -20.88 -3.23
C ARG A 371 -0.31 -21.68 -2.68
N GLU A 372 0.91 -21.13 -2.80
CA GLU A 372 2.14 -21.78 -2.33
C GLU A 372 2.15 -21.92 -0.79
N VAL A 373 1.82 -20.84 -0.06
CA VAL A 373 1.96 -20.81 1.41
C VAL A 373 0.75 -21.35 2.17
N ILE A 374 -0.42 -21.42 1.55
CA ILE A 374 -1.65 -21.96 2.13
C ILE A 374 -1.86 -23.44 1.73
N GLY A 375 -1.40 -23.84 0.56
CA GLY A 375 -1.53 -25.19 0.00
C GLY A 375 -2.80 -25.38 -0.79
#